data_05811973989011d33a0d8338ae74dd3f
#
_entry.id   05811973989011d33a0d8338ae74dd3f
#
_cell.length_a   1.000
_cell.length_b   1.000
_cell.length_c   1.000
_cell.angle_alpha   90.00
_cell.angle_beta   90.00
_cell.angle_gamma   90.00
#
_symmetry.space_group_name_H-M   'P 1'
#
loop_
_entity.id
_entity.type
_entity.pdbx_description
1 polymer ?
#
loop_
_entity_poly.entity_id
_entity_poly.type
_entity_poly.pdbx_seq_one_letter_code
_entity_poly.pdbx_strand_id
1 'polypeptide(L)'
;MVAPLSSFFTSATIVRGIKEHLGLSTRSCKRQAAIGRDAADIGMPQRSGLHATNERNDGVMNKTPTIQNGLGTLIITGSSGLIGSAFLDRVGESYTEMGFDRKGPPHPPPKTEHVIACDLSSDESVYAALDEVRRLGHRRIASILHLAAYYSFASESSPLYEQVTVRGTERLLLGLRDFEVEQFIFASTMLVHAPCEPGERIDEDWPLGPKWDYPKSKVTAEQLILRERGDVPVVLMRIGGVYDDRCHSIPLTQQIKRIYEKRFIGRIFSGDITHGVTFVHMEDMVEALVLAVEHRKELPHVTTLLIGESETLSYDELQRAISRQLHGKEWTTYQIPKPLAKLGCWLQSLLPGADPFLKPWMIDLSDDHYEFDISRARTLLGWEPRHTLRKSLPTIINGLKSDPAGWYQENKLRTKTIPDQ
;
A
#
# COMPACT_ATOMS: atom_id res chain seq x y z
N MET A 1 15.14 -36.42 -47.42
CA MET A 1 14.92 -35.38 -48.45
C MET A 1 13.54 -34.75 -48.17
N VAL A 2 13.50 -33.75 -47.28
CA VAL A 2 12.35 -32.82 -47.14
C VAL A 2 12.95 -31.50 -46.74
N ALA A 3 12.77 -30.47 -47.58
CA ALA A 3 13.30 -29.13 -47.44
C ALA A 3 12.50 -28.28 -46.44
N PRO A 4 13.08 -27.22 -45.85
CA PRO A 4 12.42 -26.34 -44.92
C PRO A 4 11.67 -25.23 -45.65
N LEU A 5 10.43 -24.96 -45.25
CA LEU A 5 9.70 -23.75 -45.61
C LEU A 5 9.91 -22.69 -44.54
N SER A 6 10.85 -21.81 -44.79
CA SER A 6 10.98 -20.49 -44.17
C SER A 6 10.46 -19.45 -45.15
N SER A 7 9.37 -18.75 -44.80
CA SER A 7 9.10 -17.44 -45.39
C SER A 7 8.14 -16.62 -44.55
N PHE A 8 8.65 -15.59 -43.89
CA PHE A 8 8.22 -14.21 -43.81
C PHE A 8 6.72 -13.93 -43.69
N PHE A 9 6.28 -13.62 -42.44
CA PHE A 9 5.27 -12.59 -42.24
C PHE A 9 5.83 -11.52 -41.31
N THR A 10 6.19 -10.37 -41.87
CA THR A 10 6.63 -9.19 -41.12
C THR A 10 5.40 -8.48 -40.53
N SER A 11 5.53 -8.05 -39.28
CA SER A 11 4.50 -7.33 -38.49
C SER A 11 3.85 -6.12 -39.20
N ALA A 12 4.47 -5.61 -40.26
CA ALA A 12 3.97 -4.47 -41.04
C ALA A 12 2.71 -4.77 -41.86
N THR A 13 2.51 -6.02 -42.27
CA THR A 13 1.38 -6.40 -43.15
C THR A 13 0.07 -6.55 -42.39
N ILE A 14 0.14 -6.98 -41.12
CA ILE A 14 -1.06 -7.15 -40.28
C ILE A 14 -1.60 -5.78 -39.83
N VAL A 15 -0.71 -4.82 -39.54
CA VAL A 15 -1.10 -3.45 -39.14
C VAL A 15 -1.75 -2.68 -40.30
N ARG A 16 -1.40 -2.98 -41.56
CA ARG A 16 -1.97 -2.31 -42.73
C ARG A 16 -3.40 -2.78 -43.02
N GLY A 17 -3.68 -4.06 -42.87
CA GLY A 17 -5.05 -4.62 -43.08
C GLY A 17 -6.09 -4.13 -42.07
N ILE A 18 -5.68 -3.81 -40.85
CA ILE A 18 -6.58 -3.31 -39.81
C ILE A 18 -6.85 -1.79 -39.99
N LYS A 19 -5.91 -1.03 -40.53
CA LYS A 19 -6.10 0.42 -40.80
C LYS A 19 -7.09 0.68 -41.94
N GLU A 20 -7.15 -0.17 -42.92
CA GLU A 20 -8.09 0.01 -44.05
C GLU A 20 -9.54 -0.35 -43.69
N HIS A 21 -9.75 -1.18 -42.68
CA HIS A 21 -11.10 -1.57 -42.23
C HIS A 21 -11.74 -0.61 -41.21
N LEU A 22 -10.96 0.31 -40.61
CA LEU A 22 -11.45 1.21 -39.54
C LEU A 22 -11.56 2.69 -39.95
N GLY A 23 -11.33 3.06 -41.23
CA GLY A 23 -11.67 4.39 -41.77
C GLY A 23 -11.07 5.59 -41.06
N LEU A 24 -9.85 5.51 -40.49
CA LEU A 24 -9.24 6.60 -39.73
C LEU A 24 -8.30 7.46 -40.61
N SER A 25 -8.80 8.61 -41.03
CA SER A 25 -8.08 9.66 -41.73
C SER A 25 -7.20 10.48 -40.79
N THR A 26 -5.93 10.57 -41.11
CA THR A 26 -4.96 11.44 -40.44
C THR A 26 -5.13 12.88 -40.88
N ARG A 27 -5.53 13.78 -40.02
CA ARG A 27 -5.28 15.22 -40.16
C ARG A 27 -4.29 15.71 -39.13
N SER A 28 -3.18 16.15 -39.66
CA SER A 28 -2.10 16.90 -39.04
C SER A 28 -2.63 18.22 -38.45
N CYS A 29 -2.22 18.55 -37.23
CA CYS A 29 -2.22 19.95 -36.78
C CYS A 29 -0.92 20.27 -36.06
N LYS A 30 -0.01 20.93 -36.80
CA LYS A 30 1.11 21.72 -36.27
C LYS A 30 0.58 23.15 -36.00
N ARG A 31 0.93 23.68 -34.83
CA ARG A 31 1.19 25.13 -34.54
C ARG A 31 1.31 25.25 -33.02
N GLN A 32 2.18 25.94 -32.40
CA GLN A 32 3.26 26.88 -32.62
C GLN A 32 3.55 27.48 -31.24
N ALA A 33 4.82 27.52 -30.88
CA ALA A 33 5.32 28.23 -29.70
C ALA A 33 5.46 29.72 -30.02
N ALA A 34 5.19 30.58 -29.04
CA ALA A 34 5.69 31.97 -28.95
C ALA A 34 5.43 32.45 -27.51
N ILE A 35 6.44 32.59 -26.66
CA ILE A 35 7.19 33.82 -26.34
C ILE A 35 6.31 35.01 -25.89
N GLY A 36 6.51 35.40 -24.61
CA GLY A 36 6.10 36.69 -24.08
C GLY A 36 6.68 36.91 -22.69
N ARG A 37 7.90 37.51 -22.65
CA ARG A 37 8.43 38.17 -21.45
C ARG A 37 7.71 39.53 -21.36
N ASP A 38 7.38 39.96 -20.15
CA ASP A 38 7.51 41.38 -19.77
C ASP A 38 7.55 41.51 -18.23
N ALA A 39 8.53 42.32 -17.81
CA ALA A 39 8.79 42.76 -16.44
C ALA A 39 8.22 44.19 -16.28
N ALA A 40 7.71 44.52 -15.12
CA ALA A 40 7.65 45.87 -14.53
C ALA A 40 7.19 45.73 -13.08
N ASP A 41 7.98 45.93 -12.11
CA ASP A 41 8.49 47.09 -11.35
C ASP A 41 7.42 48.14 -11.00
N ILE A 42 7.22 48.45 -9.71
CA ILE A 42 6.71 49.60 -8.99
C ILE A 42 6.38 49.06 -7.57
N GLY A 43 6.99 49.49 -6.46
CA GLY A 43 7.37 50.73 -5.94
C GLY A 43 7.15 50.69 -4.44
N MET A 44 8.17 50.90 -3.63
CA MET A 44 8.06 51.13 -2.18
C MET A 44 7.56 52.56 -1.88
N PRO A 45 6.99 52.82 -0.71
CA PRO A 45 7.34 54.03 0.02
C PRO A 45 7.90 53.73 1.42
N GLN A 46 8.82 54.63 1.77
CA GLN A 46 9.57 54.73 3.03
C GLN A 46 8.84 55.53 4.11
N ARG A 47 9.17 55.13 5.37
CA ARG A 47 9.44 55.94 6.56
C ARG A 47 8.40 56.88 7.17
N SER A 48 8.22 56.62 8.48
CA SER A 48 8.44 57.51 9.67
C SER A 48 7.95 56.78 10.89
N GLY A 49 8.57 56.72 12.06
CA GLY A 49 9.46 57.56 12.80
C GLY A 49 9.19 57.38 14.30
N LEU A 50 10.21 56.99 15.06
CA LEU A 50 10.45 57.24 16.46
C LEU A 50 9.30 57.21 17.50
N HIS A 51 9.34 56.25 18.46
CA HIS A 51 9.57 56.63 19.87
C HIS A 51 10.08 55.42 20.67
N ALA A 52 11.20 55.62 21.33
CA ALA A 52 11.79 54.74 22.31
C ALA A 52 11.06 54.90 23.66
N THR A 53 10.68 53.80 24.28
CA THR A 53 10.57 53.70 25.73
C THR A 53 11.25 52.41 26.18
N ASN A 54 12.19 52.66 27.07
CA ASN A 54 13.06 51.74 27.77
C ASN A 54 12.25 51.07 28.88
N GLU A 55 12.04 49.75 28.81
CA GLU A 55 11.71 48.99 30.03
C GLU A 55 12.44 47.67 30.05
N ARG A 56 12.89 47.39 31.24
CA ARG A 56 13.95 46.49 31.71
C ARG A 56 13.69 45.05 31.45
N ASN A 57 14.76 44.41 31.11
CA ASN A 57 15.17 43.05 31.34
C ASN A 57 14.44 42.36 32.49
N ASP A 58 13.65 41.33 32.21
CA ASP A 58 13.38 40.24 33.14
C ASP A 58 13.38 38.92 32.38
N GLY A 59 14.33 38.11 32.76
CA GLY A 59 14.46 36.67 32.71
C GLY A 59 13.71 35.91 31.62
N VAL A 60 14.36 35.68 30.47
CA VAL A 60 14.02 34.53 29.64
C VAL A 60 14.43 33.28 30.42
N MET A 61 13.52 32.77 31.25
CA MET A 61 13.59 31.38 31.70
C MET A 61 13.48 30.50 30.44
N ASN A 62 14.59 29.85 30.14
CA ASN A 62 14.64 28.69 29.29
C ASN A 62 13.63 27.67 29.86
N LYS A 63 12.42 27.64 29.33
CA LYS A 63 11.48 26.53 29.59
C LYS A 63 12.11 25.31 28.93
N THR A 64 12.82 24.53 29.74
CA THR A 64 13.09 23.13 29.44
C THR A 64 11.74 22.51 29.04
N PRO A 65 11.62 21.84 27.87
CA PRO A 65 10.36 21.22 27.48
C PRO A 65 9.95 20.25 28.59
N THR A 66 8.83 20.51 29.20
CA THR A 66 8.20 19.61 30.18
C THR A 66 7.93 18.31 29.42
N ILE A 67 8.69 17.24 29.72
CA ILE A 67 8.38 15.88 29.26
C ILE A 67 6.99 15.60 29.79
N GLN A 68 5.98 15.68 28.91
CA GLN A 68 4.66 15.19 29.22
C GLN A 68 4.81 13.70 29.52
N ASN A 69 4.21 13.24 30.61
CA ASN A 69 4.19 11.86 31.06
C ASN A 69 3.32 11.00 30.11
N GLY A 70 3.69 10.88 28.85
CA GLY A 70 3.10 9.96 27.89
C GLY A 70 3.68 8.54 28.04
N LEU A 71 3.05 7.57 27.41
CA LEU A 71 3.46 6.15 27.41
C LEU A 71 4.79 5.89 26.67
N GLY A 72 5.44 6.94 26.12
CA GLY A 72 6.70 6.91 25.42
C GLY A 72 6.63 7.51 24.01
N THR A 73 7.73 7.38 23.27
CA THR A 73 7.84 7.88 21.88
C THR A 73 7.60 6.74 20.89
N LEU A 74 6.81 7.01 19.87
CA LEU A 74 6.63 6.13 18.71
C LEU A 74 7.29 6.76 17.49
N ILE A 75 7.98 5.94 16.68
CA ILE A 75 8.43 6.33 15.35
C ILE A 75 7.61 5.54 14.33
N ILE A 76 6.95 6.23 13.40
CA ILE A 76 6.11 5.63 12.38
C ILE A 76 6.67 5.97 11.00
N THR A 77 7.31 5.01 10.31
CA THR A 77 7.70 5.21 8.91
C THR A 77 6.52 4.97 7.99
N GLY A 78 6.35 5.80 6.97
CA GLY A 78 5.15 5.74 6.13
C GLY A 78 3.92 6.32 6.83
N SER A 79 4.13 7.29 7.73
CA SER A 79 3.09 7.91 8.55
C SER A 79 1.97 8.56 7.75
N SER A 80 2.26 9.01 6.53
CA SER A 80 1.29 9.60 5.59
C SER A 80 0.59 8.56 4.70
N GLY A 81 0.95 7.27 4.83
CA GLY A 81 0.31 6.18 4.12
C GLY A 81 -1.05 5.81 4.73
N LEU A 82 -1.79 4.94 4.05
CA LEU A 82 -3.13 4.53 4.45
C LEU A 82 -3.16 3.94 5.89
N ILE A 83 -2.27 2.99 6.19
CA ILE A 83 -2.19 2.36 7.52
C ILE A 83 -1.59 3.33 8.54
N GLY A 84 -0.53 4.06 8.18
CA GLY A 84 0.16 4.98 9.09
C GLY A 84 -0.75 6.10 9.58
N SER A 85 -1.50 6.73 8.69
CA SER A 85 -2.46 7.78 9.07
C SER A 85 -3.62 7.25 9.92
N ALA A 86 -4.15 6.07 9.59
CA ALA A 86 -5.22 5.45 10.38
C ALA A 86 -4.72 5.03 11.79
N PHE A 87 -3.47 4.57 11.91
CA PHE A 87 -2.86 4.28 13.20
C PHE A 87 -2.69 5.54 14.05
N LEU A 88 -2.17 6.64 13.48
CA LEU A 88 -2.02 7.92 14.16
C LEU A 88 -3.37 8.47 14.65
N ASP A 89 -4.41 8.34 13.85
CA ASP A 89 -5.78 8.73 14.23
C ASP A 89 -6.31 7.95 15.46
N ARG A 90 -5.90 6.69 15.59
CA ARG A 90 -6.39 5.78 16.64
C ARG A 90 -5.61 5.90 17.94
N VAL A 91 -4.30 6.12 17.88
CA VAL A 91 -3.42 6.18 19.07
C VAL A 91 -3.63 7.51 19.84
N GLY A 92 -3.87 8.61 19.12
CA GLY A 92 -4.14 9.91 19.72
C GLY A 92 -2.99 10.42 20.59
N GLU A 93 -3.32 11.19 21.64
CA GLU A 93 -2.35 11.88 22.50
C GLU A 93 -1.67 10.96 23.55
N SER A 94 -1.87 9.65 23.49
CA SER A 94 -1.31 8.72 24.50
C SER A 94 0.21 8.56 24.39
N TYR A 95 0.78 8.80 23.21
CA TYR A 95 2.20 8.70 22.92
C TYR A 95 2.73 10.01 22.29
N THR A 96 4.03 10.23 22.36
CA THR A 96 4.68 11.23 21.50
C THR A 96 4.99 10.58 20.16
N GLU A 97 4.38 11.07 19.09
CA GLU A 97 4.45 10.47 17.76
C GLU A 97 5.44 11.22 16.86
N MET A 98 6.35 10.47 16.25
CA MET A 98 7.32 10.95 15.25
C MET A 98 7.02 10.28 13.91
N GLY A 99 6.33 11.00 13.02
CA GLY A 99 6.00 10.51 11.69
C GLY A 99 7.16 10.69 10.72
N PHE A 100 7.68 9.60 10.15
CA PHE A 100 8.70 9.63 9.10
C PHE A 100 8.06 9.41 7.73
N ASP A 101 8.16 10.40 6.83
CA ASP A 101 7.70 10.24 5.46
C ASP A 101 8.50 11.13 4.49
N ARG A 102 8.36 10.87 3.19
CA ARG A 102 9.03 11.66 2.15
C ARG A 102 8.43 13.07 2.08
N LYS A 103 9.25 14.04 1.60
CA LYS A 103 8.71 15.36 1.22
C LYS A 103 7.75 15.20 0.04
N GLY A 104 6.54 15.67 0.19
CA GLY A 104 5.51 15.63 -0.84
C GLY A 104 4.10 15.62 -0.24
N PRO A 105 3.06 15.78 -1.05
CA PRO A 105 1.70 15.75 -0.54
C PRO A 105 1.36 14.32 -0.12
N PRO A 106 1.23 14.05 1.17
CA PRO A 106 0.72 12.80 1.67
C PRO A 106 -0.78 12.71 1.44
N HIS A 107 -1.32 11.53 1.58
CA HIS A 107 -2.74 11.27 1.58
C HIS A 107 -3.19 10.74 2.94
N PRO A 108 -4.09 11.38 3.60
CA PRO A 108 -4.20 12.80 3.89
C PRO A 108 -2.95 13.32 4.63
N PRO A 109 -2.82 14.61 4.95
CA PRO A 109 -1.69 15.06 5.76
C PRO A 109 -1.69 14.33 7.11
N PRO A 110 -0.51 13.91 7.59
CA PRO A 110 -0.40 13.22 8.88
C PRO A 110 -0.92 14.13 10.00
N LYS A 111 -1.60 13.55 10.96
CA LYS A 111 -2.18 14.26 12.10
C LYS A 111 -1.20 14.41 13.27
N THR A 112 0.01 13.86 13.16
CA THR A 112 1.03 14.03 14.18
C THR A 112 1.63 15.44 14.14
N GLU A 113 1.94 16.00 15.29
CA GLU A 113 2.61 17.31 15.40
C GLU A 113 4.05 17.27 14.87
N HIS A 114 4.70 16.11 14.89
CA HIS A 114 6.10 15.92 14.52
C HIS A 114 6.24 15.10 13.24
N VAL A 115 6.10 15.77 12.09
CA VAL A 115 6.39 15.15 10.78
C VAL A 115 7.83 15.45 10.38
N ILE A 116 8.65 14.41 10.28
CA ILE A 116 10.05 14.49 9.90
C ILE A 116 10.22 13.93 8.50
N ALA A 117 10.83 14.75 7.61
CA ALA A 117 11.09 14.29 6.25
C ALA A 117 12.15 13.18 6.26
N CYS A 118 11.77 12.00 5.73
CA CYS A 118 12.62 10.82 5.68
C CYS A 118 12.42 10.06 4.37
N ASP A 119 13.45 9.99 3.55
CA ASP A 119 13.50 9.12 2.38
C ASP A 119 14.37 7.91 2.71
N LEU A 120 13.72 6.74 2.83
CA LEU A 120 14.40 5.49 3.15
C LEU A 120 15.40 5.03 2.09
N SER A 121 15.37 5.60 0.88
CA SER A 121 16.36 5.32 -0.16
C SER A 121 17.68 6.07 0.01
N SER A 122 17.76 7.03 0.96
CA SER A 122 18.92 7.88 1.21
C SER A 122 19.46 7.69 2.63
N ASP A 123 20.75 7.37 2.75
CA ASP A 123 21.46 7.27 4.02
C ASP A 123 21.40 8.63 4.78
N GLU A 124 21.73 9.72 4.09
CA GLU A 124 21.71 11.06 4.65
C GLU A 124 20.33 11.42 5.22
N SER A 125 19.25 11.10 4.50
CA SER A 125 17.89 11.42 4.91
C SER A 125 17.46 10.64 6.16
N VAL A 126 17.79 9.35 6.23
CA VAL A 126 17.45 8.51 7.40
C VAL A 126 18.21 8.97 8.64
N TYR A 127 19.52 9.21 8.51
CA TYR A 127 20.32 9.68 9.66
C TYR A 127 19.92 11.08 10.11
N ALA A 128 19.62 12.00 9.18
CA ALA A 128 19.13 13.34 9.53
C ALA A 128 17.78 13.29 10.26
N ALA A 129 16.88 12.38 9.86
CA ALA A 129 15.59 12.20 10.54
C ALA A 129 15.78 11.68 11.98
N LEU A 130 16.66 10.71 12.17
CA LEU A 130 16.97 10.18 13.50
C LEU A 130 17.71 11.19 14.38
N ASP A 131 18.61 12.01 13.80
CA ASP A 131 19.26 13.11 14.51
C ASP A 131 18.25 14.15 15.00
N GLU A 132 17.21 14.44 14.20
CA GLU A 132 16.14 15.33 14.62
C GLU A 132 15.37 14.77 15.83
N VAL A 133 15.07 13.47 15.85
CA VAL A 133 14.45 12.80 17.01
C VAL A 133 15.34 12.96 18.26
N ARG A 134 16.67 12.77 18.12
CA ARG A 134 17.63 13.00 19.23
C ARG A 134 17.66 14.45 19.68
N ARG A 135 17.64 15.40 18.72
CA ARG A 135 17.64 16.85 19.01
C ARG A 135 16.41 17.28 19.79
N LEU A 136 15.26 16.64 19.51
CA LEU A 136 14.00 16.84 20.23
C LEU A 136 14.00 16.18 21.64
N GLY A 137 15.08 15.46 22.00
CA GLY A 137 15.24 14.86 23.32
C GLY A 137 14.74 13.42 23.46
N HIS A 138 14.28 12.81 22.36
CA HIS A 138 13.70 11.47 22.36
C HIS A 138 14.76 10.40 22.07
N ARG A 139 15.37 9.84 23.11
CA ARG A 139 16.37 8.76 23.02
C ARG A 139 15.79 7.38 23.32
N ARG A 140 14.70 7.33 24.07
CA ARG A 140 13.98 6.10 24.38
C ARG A 140 12.73 6.01 23.53
N ILE A 141 12.65 4.95 22.72
CA ILE A 141 11.60 4.71 21.76
C ILE A 141 10.78 3.49 22.22
N ALA A 142 9.50 3.69 22.51
CA ALA A 142 8.61 2.63 22.95
C ALA A 142 8.34 1.60 21.84
N SER A 143 8.05 2.09 20.63
CA SER A 143 7.93 1.21 19.47
C SER A 143 8.25 1.94 18.18
N ILE A 144 8.81 1.22 17.22
CA ILE A 144 8.99 1.66 15.85
C ILE A 144 8.02 0.87 14.99
N LEU A 145 7.12 1.57 14.32
CA LEU A 145 6.21 0.98 13.33
C LEU A 145 6.81 1.21 11.95
N HIS A 146 7.45 0.19 11.40
CA HIS A 146 8.05 0.26 10.08
C HIS A 146 7.05 -0.18 9.01
N LEU A 147 6.20 0.79 8.57
CA LEU A 147 5.13 0.59 7.61
C LEU A 147 5.54 0.97 6.18
N ALA A 148 6.58 1.82 6.05
CA ALA A 148 7.06 2.27 4.76
C ALA A 148 7.71 1.13 3.97
N ALA A 149 7.30 0.98 2.71
CA ALA A 149 7.87 0.07 1.74
C ALA A 149 7.58 0.55 0.32
N TYR A 150 8.34 0.07 -0.65
CA TYR A 150 7.95 0.23 -2.05
C TYR A 150 6.92 -0.84 -2.43
N TYR A 151 5.83 -0.41 -3.06
CA TYR A 151 4.78 -1.29 -3.54
C TYR A 151 4.21 -0.79 -4.87
N SER A 152 4.16 -1.64 -5.88
CA SER A 152 3.64 -1.29 -7.20
C SER A 152 3.06 -2.51 -7.92
N PHE A 153 1.87 -2.35 -8.48
CA PHE A 153 1.28 -3.31 -9.44
C PHE A 153 1.69 -3.02 -10.90
N ALA A 154 2.37 -1.91 -11.17
CA ALA A 154 2.73 -1.55 -12.53
C ALA A 154 3.83 -2.43 -13.12
N SER A 155 4.72 -2.96 -12.26
CA SER A 155 5.86 -3.77 -12.67
C SER A 155 6.09 -4.92 -11.70
N GLU A 156 6.41 -6.09 -12.22
CA GLU A 156 6.86 -7.25 -11.46
C GLU A 156 8.20 -6.97 -10.77
N SER A 157 9.09 -6.25 -11.46
CA SER A 157 10.44 -5.94 -11.00
C SER A 157 10.71 -4.43 -10.96
N SER A 158 11.40 -3.98 -9.90
CA SER A 158 11.87 -2.61 -9.75
C SER A 158 13.05 -2.56 -8.76
N PRO A 159 14.11 -1.78 -9.03
CA PRO A 159 15.21 -1.59 -8.08
C PRO A 159 14.77 -0.92 -6.78
N LEU A 160 13.60 -0.29 -6.75
CA LEU A 160 13.07 0.36 -5.56
C LEU A 160 12.66 -0.64 -4.47
N TYR A 161 12.39 -1.90 -4.82
CA TYR A 161 12.18 -2.96 -3.82
C TYR A 161 13.43 -3.16 -2.98
N GLU A 162 14.60 -3.23 -3.61
CA GLU A 162 15.88 -3.32 -2.89
C GLU A 162 16.21 -2.00 -2.17
N GLN A 163 16.13 -0.86 -2.86
CA GLN A 163 16.60 0.42 -2.34
C GLN A 163 15.77 0.94 -1.17
N VAL A 164 14.45 0.82 -1.25
CA VAL A 164 13.52 1.38 -0.24
C VAL A 164 13.17 0.33 0.81
N THR A 165 12.77 -0.88 0.40
CA THR A 165 12.28 -1.89 1.35
C THR A 165 13.44 -2.56 2.08
N VAL A 166 14.44 -3.09 1.37
CA VAL A 166 15.54 -3.85 1.99
C VAL A 166 16.57 -2.90 2.59
N ARG A 167 17.20 -2.06 1.76
CA ARG A 167 18.26 -1.14 2.23
C ARG A 167 17.71 -0.04 3.12
N GLY A 168 16.47 0.41 2.90
CA GLY A 168 15.81 1.36 3.80
C GLY A 168 15.61 0.80 5.20
N THR A 169 15.21 -0.46 5.31
CA THR A 169 15.13 -1.17 6.60
C THR A 169 16.52 -1.30 7.26
N GLU A 170 17.56 -1.64 6.49
CA GLU A 170 18.94 -1.71 6.99
C GLU A 170 19.43 -0.38 7.56
N ARG A 171 19.25 0.73 6.83
CA ARG A 171 19.60 2.09 7.28
C ARG A 171 18.92 2.46 8.57
N LEU A 172 17.62 2.16 8.65
CA LEU A 172 16.83 2.45 9.85
C LEU A 172 17.39 1.68 11.06
N LEU A 173 17.61 0.38 10.94
CA LEU A 173 18.15 -0.46 12.01
C LEU A 173 19.55 0.00 12.46
N LEU A 174 20.43 0.34 11.51
CA LEU A 174 21.76 0.85 11.82
C LEU A 174 21.71 2.18 12.57
N GLY A 175 20.85 3.11 12.13
CA GLY A 175 20.69 4.42 12.78
C GLY A 175 20.03 4.34 14.15
N LEU A 176 19.30 3.27 14.44
CA LEU A 176 18.64 3.03 15.72
C LEU A 176 19.57 2.47 16.80
N ARG A 177 20.79 2.06 16.48
CA ARG A 177 21.74 1.49 17.45
C ARG A 177 22.09 2.43 18.61
N ASP A 178 21.94 3.73 18.41
CA ASP A 178 22.19 4.75 19.44
C ASP A 178 20.94 5.15 20.24
N PHE A 179 19.84 4.42 20.07
CA PHE A 179 18.59 4.62 20.80
C PHE A 179 18.28 3.44 21.71
N GLU A 180 17.54 3.69 22.78
CA GLU A 180 16.91 2.66 23.60
C GLU A 180 15.58 2.30 22.98
N VAL A 181 15.53 1.23 22.16
CA VAL A 181 14.34 0.78 21.45
C VAL A 181 13.71 -0.39 22.20
N GLU A 182 12.46 -0.24 22.67
CA GLU A 182 11.75 -1.32 23.37
C GLU A 182 11.12 -2.32 22.39
N GLN A 183 10.79 -1.91 21.16
CA GLN A 183 10.16 -2.79 20.16
C GLN A 183 10.32 -2.25 18.75
N PHE A 184 10.49 -3.16 17.78
CA PHE A 184 10.44 -2.89 16.33
C PHE A 184 9.35 -3.73 15.67
N ILE A 185 8.30 -3.09 15.14
CA ILE A 185 7.20 -3.72 14.41
C ILE A 185 7.42 -3.54 12.92
N PHE A 186 7.44 -4.63 12.17
CA PHE A 186 7.59 -4.62 10.72
C PHE A 186 6.31 -5.07 10.02
N ALA A 187 5.75 -4.21 9.17
CA ALA A 187 4.63 -4.56 8.29
C ALA A 187 5.13 -5.43 7.13
N SER A 188 4.97 -6.75 7.27
CA SER A 188 5.19 -7.74 6.23
C SER A 188 3.89 -8.03 5.48
N THR A 189 3.80 -9.13 4.76
CA THR A 189 2.65 -9.47 3.91
C THR A 189 2.37 -10.98 3.92
N MET A 190 1.11 -11.39 3.71
CA MET A 190 0.74 -12.79 3.50
C MET A 190 1.52 -13.44 2.35
N LEU A 191 1.89 -12.64 1.35
CA LEU A 191 2.54 -13.11 0.12
C LEU A 191 3.98 -13.61 0.33
N VAL A 192 4.53 -13.53 1.54
CA VAL A 192 5.82 -14.17 1.88
C VAL A 192 5.69 -15.68 1.97
N HIS A 193 4.50 -16.19 2.27
CA HIS A 193 4.21 -17.61 2.34
C HIS A 193 4.01 -18.26 0.98
N ALA A 194 4.26 -19.55 0.90
CA ALA A 194 3.72 -20.40 -0.15
C ALA A 194 2.19 -20.45 -0.02
N PRO A 195 1.43 -20.45 -1.12
CA PRO A 195 -0.01 -20.65 -1.06
C PRO A 195 -0.35 -22.03 -0.49
N CYS A 196 -1.57 -22.15 0.05
CA CYS A 196 -2.14 -23.41 0.52
C CYS A 196 -3.29 -23.85 -0.41
N GLU A 197 -3.85 -25.03 -0.14
CA GLU A 197 -5.07 -25.50 -0.80
C GLU A 197 -6.30 -25.10 0.03
N PRO A 198 -7.49 -24.96 -0.58
CA PRO A 198 -8.73 -24.72 0.15
C PRO A 198 -8.98 -25.75 1.24
N GLY A 199 -9.20 -25.26 2.47
CA GLY A 199 -9.35 -26.09 3.67
C GLY A 199 -8.07 -26.34 4.46
N GLU A 200 -6.91 -25.95 3.92
CA GLU A 200 -5.67 -25.80 4.69
C GLU A 200 -5.56 -24.38 5.21
N ARG A 201 -4.84 -24.20 6.32
CA ARG A 201 -4.61 -22.88 6.92
C ARG A 201 -3.13 -22.62 7.12
N ILE A 202 -2.71 -21.48 6.63
CA ILE A 202 -1.35 -20.96 6.82
C ILE A 202 -1.23 -20.47 8.26
N ASP A 203 -0.29 -21.02 9.00
CA ASP A 203 0.20 -20.49 10.27
C ASP A 203 1.52 -19.72 10.07
N GLU A 204 2.07 -19.17 11.14
CA GLU A 204 3.31 -18.37 11.05
C GLU A 204 4.56 -19.20 10.71
N ASP A 205 4.50 -20.52 10.90
CA ASP A 205 5.57 -21.46 10.60
C ASP A 205 5.43 -22.12 9.22
N TRP A 206 4.36 -21.78 8.48
CA TRP A 206 4.13 -22.23 7.10
C TRP A 206 5.30 -21.87 6.18
N PRO A 207 5.66 -22.73 5.21
CA PRO A 207 6.78 -22.48 4.32
C PRO A 207 6.71 -21.12 3.62
N LEU A 208 7.87 -20.46 3.49
CA LEU A 208 8.01 -19.24 2.68
C LEU A 208 8.10 -19.62 1.21
N GLY A 209 7.40 -18.87 0.35
CA GLY A 209 7.34 -19.08 -1.10
C GLY A 209 7.05 -17.81 -1.90
N PRO A 210 7.85 -16.72 -1.70
CA PRO A 210 7.59 -15.44 -2.36
C PRO A 210 7.76 -15.55 -3.87
N LYS A 211 6.73 -15.21 -4.66
CA LYS A 211 6.71 -15.46 -6.11
C LYS A 211 7.21 -14.29 -6.97
N TRP A 212 7.18 -13.04 -6.46
CA TRP A 212 7.61 -11.85 -7.19
C TRP A 212 8.37 -10.88 -6.29
N ASP A 213 8.91 -9.79 -6.84
CA ASP A 213 9.91 -8.97 -6.15
C ASP A 213 9.40 -8.30 -4.86
N TYR A 214 8.12 -7.92 -4.79
CA TYR A 214 7.57 -7.34 -3.56
C TYR A 214 7.64 -8.32 -2.38
N PRO A 215 7.03 -9.53 -2.41
CA PRO A 215 7.15 -10.44 -1.29
C PRO A 215 8.59 -10.94 -1.08
N LYS A 216 9.41 -11.07 -2.13
CA LYS A 216 10.85 -11.39 -1.99
C LYS A 216 11.56 -10.31 -1.18
N SER A 217 11.31 -9.02 -1.47
CA SER A 217 11.90 -7.92 -0.71
C SER A 217 11.46 -7.91 0.76
N LYS A 218 10.20 -8.29 1.03
CA LYS A 218 9.69 -8.42 2.41
C LYS A 218 10.37 -9.57 3.15
N VAL A 219 10.53 -10.74 2.52
CA VAL A 219 11.29 -11.87 3.13
C VAL A 219 12.73 -11.46 3.42
N THR A 220 13.40 -10.80 2.47
CA THR A 220 14.78 -10.31 2.65
C THR A 220 14.85 -9.32 3.81
N ALA A 221 13.88 -8.41 3.93
CA ALA A 221 13.82 -7.46 5.04
C ALA A 221 13.53 -8.17 6.38
N GLU A 222 12.64 -9.16 6.45
CA GLU A 222 12.42 -9.96 7.66
C GLU A 222 13.74 -10.64 8.12
N GLN A 223 14.46 -11.26 7.21
CA GLN A 223 15.76 -11.92 7.50
C GLN A 223 16.82 -10.91 7.95
N LEU A 224 16.87 -9.75 7.32
CA LEU A 224 17.75 -8.65 7.68
C LEU A 224 17.45 -8.17 9.12
N ILE A 225 16.17 -7.92 9.44
CA ILE A 225 15.73 -7.50 10.76
C ILE A 225 16.18 -8.51 11.82
N LEU A 226 15.92 -9.79 11.61
CA LEU A 226 16.29 -10.85 12.55
C LEU A 226 17.79 -10.94 12.78
N ARG A 227 18.61 -10.64 11.77
CA ARG A 227 20.08 -10.67 11.86
C ARG A 227 20.64 -9.42 12.53
N GLU A 228 20.09 -8.23 12.22
CA GLU A 228 20.69 -6.94 12.60
C GLU A 228 20.04 -6.29 13.83
N ARG A 229 18.93 -6.82 14.36
CA ARG A 229 18.16 -6.24 15.48
C ARG A 229 18.93 -6.11 16.79
N GLY A 230 20.03 -6.84 16.99
CA GLY A 230 20.70 -6.94 18.30
C GLY A 230 19.74 -7.52 19.35
N ASP A 231 19.58 -6.82 20.47
CA ASP A 231 18.66 -7.22 21.56
C ASP A 231 17.25 -6.61 21.43
N VAL A 232 16.97 -5.85 20.39
CA VAL A 232 15.67 -5.19 20.19
C VAL A 232 14.59 -6.28 19.93
N PRO A 233 13.49 -6.29 20.71
CA PRO A 233 12.35 -7.15 20.45
C PRO A 233 11.68 -6.78 19.12
N VAL A 234 11.28 -7.80 18.34
CA VAL A 234 10.75 -7.63 16.98
C VAL A 234 9.40 -8.29 16.84
N VAL A 235 8.45 -7.61 16.19
CA VAL A 235 7.18 -8.16 15.73
C VAL A 235 7.13 -8.11 14.20
N LEU A 236 7.05 -9.25 13.55
CA LEU A 236 6.85 -9.39 12.12
C LEU A 236 5.35 -9.60 11.87
N MET A 237 4.65 -8.60 11.35
CA MET A 237 3.22 -8.72 11.03
C MET A 237 3.04 -9.08 9.55
N ARG A 238 2.64 -10.31 9.26
CA ARG A 238 2.31 -10.79 7.92
C ARG A 238 0.83 -10.55 7.66
N ILE A 239 0.55 -9.48 6.95
CA ILE A 239 -0.77 -8.87 6.82
C ILE A 239 -1.47 -9.39 5.58
N GLY A 240 -2.76 -9.71 5.69
CA GLY A 240 -3.67 -10.00 4.59
C GLY A 240 -3.93 -8.79 3.68
N GLY A 241 -4.81 -8.93 2.72
CA GLY A 241 -5.22 -7.80 1.86
C GLY A 241 -5.99 -6.75 2.65
N VAL A 242 -5.40 -5.58 2.90
CA VAL A 242 -6.08 -4.51 3.65
C VAL A 242 -7.16 -3.86 2.80
N TYR A 243 -8.32 -3.60 3.41
CA TYR A 243 -9.42 -2.83 2.83
C TYR A 243 -10.11 -1.99 3.91
N ASP A 244 -10.94 -1.05 3.50
CA ASP A 244 -11.82 -0.26 4.35
C ASP A 244 -13.20 -0.05 3.72
N ASP A 245 -14.08 0.71 4.38
CA ASP A 245 -15.43 1.01 3.90
C ASP A 245 -15.45 1.81 2.57
N ARG A 246 -14.32 2.44 2.19
CA ARG A 246 -14.12 3.13 0.90
C ARG A 246 -13.44 2.24 -0.14
N CYS A 247 -13.13 0.99 0.22
CA CYS A 247 -12.49 -0.01 -0.63
C CYS A 247 -11.06 0.36 -1.08
N HIS A 248 -10.22 0.91 -0.19
CA HIS A 248 -8.81 1.20 -0.51
C HIS A 248 -7.97 -0.08 -0.66
N SER A 249 -8.44 -1.02 -1.47
CA SER A 249 -7.77 -2.26 -1.85
C SER A 249 -7.75 -2.41 -3.36
N ILE A 250 -6.58 -2.30 -3.98
CA ILE A 250 -6.47 -2.27 -5.45
C ILE A 250 -7.10 -3.50 -6.12
N PRO A 251 -6.83 -4.76 -5.69
CA PRO A 251 -7.44 -5.94 -6.31
C PRO A 251 -8.98 -5.94 -6.20
N LEU A 252 -9.50 -5.67 -5.00
CA LEU A 252 -10.93 -5.65 -4.71
C LEU A 252 -11.63 -4.54 -5.51
N THR A 253 -11.05 -3.34 -5.50
CA THR A 253 -11.55 -2.17 -6.26
C THR A 253 -11.65 -2.47 -7.75
N GLN A 254 -10.63 -3.11 -8.33
CA GLN A 254 -10.64 -3.48 -9.76
C GLN A 254 -11.68 -4.57 -10.08
N GLN A 255 -11.94 -5.49 -9.16
CA GLN A 255 -13.01 -6.49 -9.33
C GLN A 255 -14.40 -5.82 -9.27
N ILE A 256 -14.65 -5.00 -8.26
CA ILE A 256 -15.91 -4.24 -8.12
C ILE A 256 -16.15 -3.37 -9.35
N LYS A 257 -15.13 -2.61 -9.80
CA LYS A 257 -15.21 -1.76 -11.00
C LYS A 257 -15.65 -2.55 -12.24
N ARG A 258 -15.02 -3.69 -12.52
CA ARG A 258 -15.35 -4.52 -13.69
C ARG A 258 -16.80 -5.01 -13.66
N ILE A 259 -17.31 -5.34 -12.47
CA ILE A 259 -18.69 -5.78 -12.28
C ILE A 259 -19.66 -4.59 -12.41
N TYR A 260 -19.33 -3.45 -11.79
CA TYR A 260 -20.13 -2.21 -11.86
C TYR A 260 -20.29 -1.71 -13.30
N GLU A 261 -19.20 -1.67 -14.05
CA GLU A 261 -19.20 -1.27 -15.48
C GLU A 261 -19.82 -2.32 -16.41
N LYS A 262 -20.37 -3.43 -15.89
CA LYS A 262 -20.99 -4.53 -16.64
C LYS A 262 -20.09 -5.09 -17.74
N ARG A 263 -18.77 -5.05 -17.56
CA ARG A 263 -17.84 -5.54 -18.58
C ARG A 263 -17.90 -7.05 -18.69
N PHE A 264 -18.01 -7.57 -19.92
CA PHE A 264 -17.98 -9.02 -20.16
C PHE A 264 -16.72 -9.66 -19.58
N ILE A 265 -15.55 -8.99 -19.69
CA ILE A 265 -14.28 -9.43 -19.10
C ILE A 265 -14.36 -9.62 -17.57
N GLY A 266 -15.28 -8.92 -16.89
CA GLY A 266 -15.52 -9.07 -15.45
C GLY A 266 -16.14 -10.42 -15.08
N ARG A 267 -16.61 -11.22 -16.06
CA ARG A 267 -17.12 -12.58 -15.85
C ARG A 267 -16.09 -13.65 -16.16
N ILE A 268 -14.90 -13.26 -16.60
CA ILE A 268 -13.85 -14.19 -17.02
C ILE A 268 -12.78 -14.22 -15.94
N PHE A 269 -12.38 -15.42 -15.56
CA PHE A 269 -11.26 -15.65 -14.63
C PHE A 269 -10.35 -16.75 -15.18
N SER A 270 -9.04 -16.60 -14.95
CA SER A 270 -8.02 -17.52 -15.49
C SER A 270 -7.41 -18.45 -14.43
N GLY A 271 -7.94 -18.43 -13.24
CA GLY A 271 -7.50 -19.27 -12.12
C GLY A 271 -8.60 -20.20 -11.63
N ASP A 272 -8.34 -20.91 -10.55
CA ASP A 272 -9.35 -21.68 -9.85
C ASP A 272 -10.29 -20.73 -9.08
N ILE A 273 -11.57 -20.79 -9.40
CA ILE A 273 -12.60 -19.92 -8.82
C ILE A 273 -12.93 -20.28 -7.36
N THR A 274 -12.50 -21.43 -6.89
CA THR A 274 -12.67 -21.87 -5.50
C THR A 274 -11.59 -21.30 -4.59
N HIS A 275 -10.52 -20.76 -5.16
CA HIS A 275 -9.43 -20.12 -4.44
C HIS A 275 -9.75 -18.67 -4.07
N GLY A 276 -9.11 -18.17 -3.01
CA GLY A 276 -9.29 -16.82 -2.51
C GLY A 276 -8.09 -16.35 -1.70
N VAL A 277 -8.16 -15.12 -1.24
CA VAL A 277 -7.10 -14.54 -0.41
C VAL A 277 -7.70 -13.95 0.86
N THR A 278 -6.98 -14.08 1.97
CA THR A 278 -7.36 -13.49 3.24
C THR A 278 -7.30 -11.96 3.17
N PHE A 279 -8.35 -11.31 3.65
CA PHE A 279 -8.41 -9.86 3.82
C PHE A 279 -8.36 -9.48 5.30
N VAL A 280 -8.20 -8.19 5.57
CA VAL A 280 -8.35 -7.58 6.89
C VAL A 280 -8.89 -6.16 6.74
N HIS A 281 -9.91 -5.82 7.56
CA HIS A 281 -10.40 -4.46 7.60
C HIS A 281 -9.39 -3.52 8.24
N MET A 282 -9.31 -2.26 7.77
CA MET A 282 -8.36 -1.26 8.27
C MET A 282 -8.45 -1.06 9.78
N GLU A 283 -9.66 -0.99 10.34
CA GLU A 283 -9.86 -0.82 11.78
C GLU A 283 -9.28 -2.00 12.58
N ASP A 284 -9.48 -3.23 12.11
CA ASP A 284 -8.96 -4.43 12.77
C ASP A 284 -7.43 -4.52 12.63
N MET A 285 -6.88 -4.08 11.47
CA MET A 285 -5.43 -3.99 11.26
C MET A 285 -4.78 -2.97 12.22
N VAL A 286 -5.39 -1.80 12.36
CA VAL A 286 -4.93 -0.76 13.29
C VAL A 286 -5.02 -1.23 14.73
N GLU A 287 -6.09 -1.91 15.11
CA GLU A 287 -6.24 -2.50 16.45
C GLU A 287 -5.13 -3.52 16.74
N ALA A 288 -4.74 -4.36 15.77
CA ALA A 288 -3.63 -5.29 15.93
C ALA A 288 -2.30 -4.57 16.17
N LEU A 289 -2.05 -3.44 15.48
CA LEU A 289 -0.85 -2.61 15.70
C LEU A 289 -0.86 -1.99 17.09
N VAL A 290 -1.99 -1.44 17.54
CA VAL A 290 -2.14 -0.83 18.88
C VAL A 290 -1.87 -1.87 19.96
N LEU A 291 -2.51 -3.04 19.87
CA LEU A 291 -2.32 -4.11 20.83
C LEU A 291 -0.85 -4.60 20.85
N ALA A 292 -0.18 -4.69 19.71
CA ALA A 292 1.24 -5.04 19.67
C ALA A 292 2.12 -4.01 20.36
N VAL A 293 1.82 -2.72 20.24
CA VAL A 293 2.52 -1.64 20.96
C VAL A 293 2.23 -1.70 22.45
N GLU A 294 1.00 -1.94 22.86
CA GLU A 294 0.58 -2.02 24.27
C GLU A 294 1.22 -3.23 24.96
N HIS A 295 1.22 -4.40 24.31
CA HIS A 295 1.78 -5.65 24.84
C HIS A 295 3.29 -5.79 24.63
N ARG A 296 4.01 -4.73 24.17
CA ARG A 296 5.43 -4.80 23.77
C ARG A 296 6.36 -5.42 24.80
N LYS A 297 6.04 -5.33 26.10
CA LYS A 297 6.84 -5.88 27.19
C LYS A 297 6.51 -7.34 27.52
N GLU A 298 5.38 -7.85 27.01
CA GLU A 298 4.87 -9.18 27.29
C GLU A 298 5.13 -10.14 26.13
N LEU A 299 5.30 -9.60 24.92
CA LEU A 299 5.57 -10.38 23.72
C LEU A 299 6.95 -11.01 23.75
N PRO A 300 7.12 -12.24 23.19
CA PRO A 300 8.43 -12.82 22.96
C PRO A 300 9.35 -11.92 22.15
N HIS A 301 10.67 -12.01 22.39
CA HIS A 301 11.68 -11.18 21.72
C HIS A 301 11.64 -11.24 20.19
N VAL A 302 11.16 -12.34 19.62
CA VAL A 302 10.85 -12.48 18.19
C VAL A 302 9.44 -13.03 18.09
N THR A 303 8.55 -12.25 17.57
CA THR A 303 7.14 -12.59 17.40
C THR A 303 6.75 -12.43 15.94
N THR A 304 6.25 -13.48 15.32
CA THR A 304 5.60 -13.40 14.00
C THR A 304 4.11 -13.55 14.21
N LEU A 305 3.31 -12.73 13.54
CA LEU A 305 1.84 -12.73 13.63
C LEU A 305 1.22 -12.68 12.24
N LEU A 306 0.20 -13.50 12.02
CA LEU A 306 -0.69 -13.41 10.88
C LEU A 306 -1.87 -12.52 11.23
N ILE A 307 -2.08 -11.46 10.44
CA ILE A 307 -3.16 -10.49 10.64
C ILE A 307 -4.11 -10.54 9.45
N GLY A 308 -5.28 -11.12 9.67
CA GLY A 308 -6.28 -11.35 8.63
C GLY A 308 -7.60 -11.83 9.21
N GLU A 309 -8.63 -11.87 8.37
CA GLU A 309 -9.91 -12.46 8.73
C GLU A 309 -9.80 -13.97 8.87
N SER A 310 -10.66 -14.56 9.70
CA SER A 310 -10.77 -16.01 9.83
C SER A 310 -11.56 -16.68 8.69
N GLU A 311 -12.25 -15.88 7.88
CA GLU A 311 -13.01 -16.31 6.71
C GLU A 311 -12.31 -15.83 5.43
N THR A 312 -12.03 -16.75 4.50
CA THR A 312 -11.53 -16.41 3.17
C THR A 312 -12.62 -16.66 2.14
N LEU A 313 -13.06 -15.61 1.46
CA LEU A 313 -14.01 -15.73 0.34
C LEU A 313 -13.28 -16.23 -0.90
N SER A 314 -13.83 -17.27 -1.54
CA SER A 314 -13.38 -17.68 -2.88
C SER A 314 -13.65 -16.58 -3.90
N TYR A 315 -12.94 -16.63 -5.04
CA TYR A 315 -13.17 -15.68 -6.14
C TYR A 315 -14.63 -15.69 -6.62
N ASP A 316 -15.25 -16.89 -6.73
CA ASP A 316 -16.63 -17.04 -7.20
C ASP A 316 -17.65 -16.52 -6.16
N GLU A 317 -17.45 -16.79 -4.87
CA GLU A 317 -18.31 -16.24 -3.80
C GLU A 317 -18.27 -14.72 -3.80
N LEU A 318 -17.07 -14.14 -3.87
CA LEU A 318 -16.89 -12.68 -3.91
C LEU A 318 -17.53 -12.08 -5.16
N GLN A 319 -17.33 -12.70 -6.33
CA GLN A 319 -17.93 -12.30 -7.60
C GLN A 319 -19.47 -12.29 -7.52
N ARG A 320 -20.07 -13.36 -6.99
CA ARG A 320 -21.52 -13.49 -6.81
C ARG A 320 -22.04 -12.46 -5.82
N ALA A 321 -21.37 -12.28 -4.68
CA ALA A 321 -21.77 -11.31 -3.66
C ALA A 321 -21.79 -9.88 -4.22
N ILE A 322 -20.73 -9.46 -4.90
CA ILE A 322 -20.64 -8.14 -5.52
C ILE A 322 -21.71 -7.95 -6.61
N SER A 323 -21.86 -8.91 -7.50
CA SER A 323 -22.82 -8.79 -8.61
C SER A 323 -24.28 -8.80 -8.14
N ARG A 324 -24.61 -9.57 -7.10
CA ARG A 324 -25.94 -9.56 -6.47
C ARG A 324 -26.25 -8.17 -5.90
N GLN A 325 -25.30 -7.55 -5.22
CA GLN A 325 -25.50 -6.21 -4.64
C GLN A 325 -25.56 -5.10 -5.68
N LEU A 326 -24.75 -5.18 -6.74
CA LEU A 326 -24.73 -4.17 -7.80
C LEU A 326 -25.92 -4.28 -8.76
N HIS A 327 -26.34 -5.50 -9.10
CA HIS A 327 -27.28 -5.76 -10.19
C HIS A 327 -28.50 -6.59 -9.79
N GLY A 328 -28.68 -6.93 -8.52
CA GLY A 328 -29.78 -7.74 -8.01
C GLY A 328 -29.74 -9.23 -8.44
N LYS A 329 -28.68 -9.67 -9.10
CA LYS A 329 -28.50 -11.05 -9.55
C LYS A 329 -27.04 -11.48 -9.52
N GLU A 330 -26.81 -12.75 -9.26
CA GLU A 330 -25.48 -13.34 -9.31
C GLU A 330 -24.97 -13.49 -10.74
N TRP A 331 -23.70 -13.26 -10.92
CA TRP A 331 -23.01 -13.51 -12.16
C TRP A 331 -22.30 -14.86 -12.11
N THR A 332 -22.42 -15.62 -13.16
CA THR A 332 -21.60 -16.81 -13.36
C THR A 332 -20.20 -16.39 -13.79
N THR A 333 -19.20 -16.99 -13.16
CA THR A 333 -17.79 -16.83 -13.53
C THR A 333 -17.43 -17.89 -14.57
N TYR A 334 -16.85 -17.46 -15.69
CA TYR A 334 -16.35 -18.34 -16.74
C TYR A 334 -14.83 -18.50 -16.60
N GLN A 335 -14.40 -19.72 -16.36
CA GLN A 335 -12.97 -20.03 -16.30
C GLN A 335 -12.39 -20.17 -17.72
N ILE A 336 -11.20 -19.61 -17.93
CA ILE A 336 -10.42 -19.78 -19.14
C ILE A 336 -9.00 -20.23 -18.81
N PRO A 337 -8.36 -21.05 -19.67
CA PRO A 337 -6.97 -21.45 -19.47
C PRO A 337 -6.02 -20.25 -19.41
N LYS A 338 -5.05 -20.29 -18.51
CA LYS A 338 -4.03 -19.23 -18.34
C LYS A 338 -3.32 -18.83 -19.65
N PRO A 339 -2.93 -19.75 -20.54
CA PRO A 339 -2.32 -19.37 -21.82
C PRO A 339 -3.22 -18.48 -22.69
N LEU A 340 -4.55 -18.75 -22.70
CA LEU A 340 -5.52 -17.94 -23.46
C LEU A 340 -5.68 -16.55 -22.81
N ALA A 341 -5.72 -16.47 -21.48
CA ALA A 341 -5.77 -15.21 -20.76
C ALA A 341 -4.50 -14.36 -21.02
N LYS A 342 -3.31 -14.98 -20.98
CA LYS A 342 -2.04 -14.31 -21.29
C LYS A 342 -2.01 -13.78 -22.73
N LEU A 343 -2.48 -14.56 -23.70
CA LEU A 343 -2.63 -14.12 -25.08
C LEU A 343 -3.56 -12.90 -25.18
N GLY A 344 -4.70 -12.92 -24.47
CA GLY A 344 -5.63 -11.80 -24.40
C GLY A 344 -4.99 -10.53 -23.81
N CYS A 345 -4.22 -10.65 -22.73
CA CYS A 345 -3.47 -9.54 -22.13
C CYS A 345 -2.41 -8.99 -23.10
N TRP A 346 -1.69 -9.86 -23.80
CA TRP A 346 -0.71 -9.46 -24.80
C TRP A 346 -1.36 -8.71 -25.97
N LEU A 347 -2.45 -9.23 -26.52
CA LEU A 347 -3.19 -8.55 -27.58
C LEU A 347 -3.72 -7.18 -27.12
N GLN A 348 -4.23 -7.08 -25.89
CA GLN A 348 -4.69 -5.82 -25.33
C GLN A 348 -3.55 -4.81 -25.18
N SER A 349 -2.34 -5.24 -24.84
CA SER A 349 -1.17 -4.35 -24.71
C SER A 349 -0.70 -3.74 -26.04
N LEU A 350 -1.08 -4.33 -27.18
CA LEU A 350 -0.79 -3.82 -28.51
C LEU A 350 -1.69 -2.64 -28.93
N LEU A 351 -2.80 -2.40 -28.22
CA LEU A 351 -3.71 -1.30 -28.55
C LEU A 351 -3.09 0.04 -28.14
N PRO A 352 -3.11 1.07 -29.01
CA PRO A 352 -2.59 2.39 -28.68
C PRO A 352 -3.26 2.99 -27.44
N GLY A 353 -2.46 3.41 -26.45
CA GLY A 353 -2.96 4.00 -25.19
C GLY A 353 -3.56 2.97 -24.22
N ALA A 354 -3.43 1.68 -24.49
CA ALA A 354 -3.82 0.65 -23.54
C ALA A 354 -2.77 0.56 -22.43
N ASP A 355 -3.24 0.67 -21.20
CA ASP A 355 -2.47 0.34 -20.01
C ASP A 355 -3.35 -0.65 -19.21
N PRO A 356 -3.34 -1.94 -19.59
CA PRO A 356 -4.18 -2.91 -18.93
C PRO A 356 -3.69 -3.13 -17.50
N PHE A 357 -4.62 -3.11 -16.54
CA PHE A 357 -4.31 -3.43 -15.15
C PHE A 357 -3.75 -4.85 -15.01
N LEU A 358 -4.37 -5.83 -15.68
CA LEU A 358 -3.89 -7.21 -15.67
C LEU A 358 -2.61 -7.35 -16.49
N LYS A 359 -1.56 -7.84 -15.84
CA LYS A 359 -0.28 -8.18 -16.45
C LYS A 359 -0.15 -9.70 -16.56
N PRO A 360 0.64 -10.23 -17.51
CA PRO A 360 0.82 -11.69 -17.67
C PRO A 360 1.27 -12.41 -16.38
N TRP A 361 2.17 -11.80 -15.60
CA TRP A 361 2.65 -12.38 -14.34
C TRP A 361 1.55 -12.49 -13.27
N MET A 362 0.56 -11.57 -13.25
CA MET A 362 -0.59 -11.65 -12.32
C MET A 362 -1.48 -12.85 -12.63
N ILE A 363 -1.53 -13.28 -13.91
CA ILE A 363 -2.29 -14.47 -14.32
C ILE A 363 -1.66 -15.74 -13.74
N ASP A 364 -0.32 -15.76 -13.58
CA ASP A 364 0.36 -16.89 -12.96
C ASP A 364 -0.01 -17.06 -11.48
N LEU A 365 -0.30 -15.95 -10.80
CA LEU A 365 -0.69 -15.92 -9.39
C LEU A 365 -2.19 -16.13 -9.15
N SER A 366 -3.00 -16.29 -10.21
CA SER A 366 -4.46 -16.35 -10.06
C SER A 366 -4.97 -17.62 -9.38
N ASP A 367 -4.15 -18.67 -9.27
CA ASP A 367 -4.47 -19.88 -8.51
C ASP A 367 -3.94 -19.87 -7.08
N ASP A 368 -3.35 -18.77 -6.62
CA ASP A 368 -2.83 -18.71 -5.28
C ASP A 368 -3.99 -18.59 -4.29
N HIS A 369 -3.99 -19.47 -3.28
CA HIS A 369 -4.94 -19.45 -2.17
C HIS A 369 -4.21 -19.16 -0.87
N TYR A 370 -4.78 -18.25 -0.06
CA TYR A 370 -4.25 -17.87 1.24
C TYR A 370 -5.39 -17.82 2.25
N GLU A 371 -5.42 -18.77 3.17
CA GLU A 371 -6.33 -18.81 4.32
C GLU A 371 -5.50 -18.85 5.60
N PHE A 372 -5.81 -18.01 6.57
CA PHE A 372 -4.99 -17.85 7.77
C PHE A 372 -5.51 -18.59 8.99
N ASP A 373 -4.59 -19.18 9.75
CA ASP A 373 -4.78 -19.47 11.18
C ASP A 373 -4.23 -18.30 11.99
N ILE A 374 -5.12 -17.53 12.60
CA ILE A 374 -4.78 -16.35 13.41
C ILE A 374 -4.70 -16.67 14.92
N SER A 375 -4.61 -17.93 15.29
CA SER A 375 -4.63 -18.36 16.70
C SER A 375 -3.49 -17.75 17.51
N ARG A 376 -2.32 -17.52 16.91
CA ARG A 376 -1.19 -16.88 17.59
C ARG A 376 -1.49 -15.41 17.91
N ALA A 377 -2.08 -14.65 16.99
CA ALA A 377 -2.49 -13.27 17.25
C ALA A 377 -3.57 -13.20 18.33
N ARG A 378 -4.54 -14.12 18.33
CA ARG A 378 -5.53 -14.25 19.40
C ARG A 378 -4.87 -14.50 20.77
N THR A 379 -3.94 -15.42 20.82
CA THR A 379 -3.30 -15.83 22.09
C THR A 379 -2.39 -14.74 22.66
N LEU A 380 -1.56 -14.12 21.80
CA LEU A 380 -0.53 -13.18 22.26
C LEU A 380 -1.04 -11.75 22.42
N LEU A 381 -2.02 -11.33 21.61
CA LEU A 381 -2.55 -9.99 21.65
C LEU A 381 -3.99 -9.90 22.19
N GLY A 382 -4.69 -11.01 22.36
CA GLY A 382 -6.14 -11.00 22.58
C GLY A 382 -6.90 -10.43 21.37
N TRP A 383 -6.25 -10.38 20.20
CA TRP A 383 -6.81 -9.76 19.00
C TRP A 383 -7.79 -10.68 18.27
N GLU A 384 -8.93 -10.13 17.88
CA GLU A 384 -9.94 -10.80 17.07
C GLU A 384 -10.50 -9.81 16.04
N PRO A 385 -10.50 -10.13 14.73
CA PRO A 385 -11.11 -9.24 13.74
C PRO A 385 -12.62 -9.13 13.95
N ARG A 386 -13.14 -7.91 13.98
CA ARG A 386 -14.56 -7.62 14.16
C ARG A 386 -15.32 -7.51 12.84
N HIS A 387 -14.59 -7.16 11.79
CA HIS A 387 -15.10 -7.00 10.43
C HIS A 387 -14.81 -8.26 9.61
N THR A 388 -15.66 -8.51 8.62
CA THR A 388 -15.37 -9.47 7.55
C THR A 388 -15.74 -8.84 6.22
N LEU A 389 -14.99 -9.15 5.18
CA LEU A 389 -15.25 -8.62 3.84
C LEU A 389 -16.69 -8.89 3.40
N ARG A 390 -17.25 -10.07 3.74
CA ARG A 390 -18.64 -10.42 3.45
C ARG A 390 -19.64 -9.43 4.08
N LYS A 391 -19.39 -9.00 5.32
CA LYS A 391 -20.26 -8.04 6.04
C LYS A 391 -20.02 -6.60 5.60
N SER A 392 -18.79 -6.24 5.18
CA SER A 392 -18.44 -4.88 4.76
C SER A 392 -18.83 -4.57 3.31
N LEU A 393 -19.00 -5.60 2.45
CA LEU A 393 -19.39 -5.42 1.05
C LEU A 393 -20.62 -4.53 0.85
N PRO A 394 -21.72 -4.63 1.62
CA PRO A 394 -22.87 -3.72 1.50
C PRO A 394 -22.49 -2.25 1.64
N THR A 395 -21.66 -1.90 2.64
CA THR A 395 -21.20 -0.53 2.88
C THR A 395 -20.36 -0.04 1.71
N ILE A 396 -19.38 -0.82 1.27
CA ILE A 396 -18.50 -0.51 0.12
C ILE A 396 -19.33 -0.26 -1.15
N ILE A 397 -20.27 -1.14 -1.45
CA ILE A 397 -21.11 -1.06 -2.66
C ILE A 397 -22.09 0.12 -2.58
N ASN A 398 -22.64 0.41 -1.41
CA ASN A 398 -23.49 1.58 -1.21
C ASN A 398 -22.70 2.88 -1.38
N GLY A 399 -21.46 2.94 -0.89
CA GLY A 399 -20.55 4.06 -1.14
C GLY A 399 -20.33 4.31 -2.63
N LEU A 400 -20.04 3.24 -3.39
CA LEU A 400 -19.91 3.34 -4.85
C LEU A 400 -21.21 3.80 -5.54
N LYS A 401 -22.38 3.32 -5.11
CA LYS A 401 -23.66 3.70 -5.72
C LYS A 401 -24.07 5.14 -5.40
N SER A 402 -23.78 5.63 -4.20
CA SER A 402 -24.17 6.97 -3.77
C SER A 402 -23.28 8.07 -4.37
N ASP A 403 -21.99 7.80 -4.54
CA ASP A 403 -21.04 8.74 -5.17
C ASP A 403 -20.02 7.97 -6.05
N PRO A 404 -20.39 7.56 -7.26
CA PRO A 404 -19.49 6.86 -8.16
C PRO A 404 -18.25 7.68 -8.53
N ALA A 405 -18.40 8.99 -8.72
CA ALA A 405 -17.29 9.86 -9.14
C ALA A 405 -16.25 10.00 -8.01
N GLY A 406 -16.68 10.29 -6.79
CA GLY A 406 -15.81 10.37 -5.62
C GLY A 406 -15.15 9.02 -5.33
N TRP A 407 -15.90 7.91 -5.39
CA TRP A 407 -15.36 6.57 -5.16
C TRP A 407 -14.26 6.21 -6.18
N TYR A 408 -14.45 6.56 -7.46
CA TYR A 408 -13.42 6.36 -8.49
C TYR A 408 -12.19 7.23 -8.25
N GLN A 409 -12.38 8.49 -7.84
CA GLN A 409 -11.29 9.42 -7.55
C GLN A 409 -10.44 8.93 -6.36
N GLU A 410 -11.06 8.57 -5.26
CA GLU A 410 -10.40 8.07 -4.04
C GLU A 410 -9.60 6.79 -4.32
N ASN A 411 -10.16 5.87 -5.11
CA ASN A 411 -9.52 4.64 -5.51
C ASN A 411 -8.57 4.79 -6.71
N LYS A 412 -8.29 6.03 -7.17
CA LYS A 412 -7.36 6.34 -8.27
C LYS A 412 -7.67 5.60 -9.57
N LEU A 413 -8.97 5.39 -9.84
CA LEU A 413 -9.44 4.69 -11.02
C LEU A 413 -9.58 5.64 -12.21
N ARG A 414 -9.15 5.18 -13.39
CA ARG A 414 -9.41 5.91 -14.63
C ARG A 414 -10.90 5.75 -15.02
N THR A 415 -11.60 6.88 -15.13
CA THR A 415 -12.96 6.93 -15.72
C THR A 415 -12.88 6.86 -17.22
N LYS A 416 -13.29 5.73 -17.83
CA LYS A 416 -13.56 5.72 -19.28
C LYS A 416 -15.02 6.11 -19.59
N THR A 417 -15.94 5.81 -18.74
CA THR A 417 -17.35 6.25 -18.72
C THR A 417 -17.98 5.78 -17.42
N ILE A 418 -18.47 6.69 -16.60
CA ILE A 418 -19.40 6.32 -15.53
C ILE A 418 -20.70 6.02 -16.28
N PRO A 419 -21.29 4.81 -16.17
CA PRO A 419 -22.59 4.55 -16.77
C PRO A 419 -23.62 5.53 -16.22
N ASP A 420 -24.34 6.24 -17.08
CA ASP A 420 -25.52 6.99 -16.66
C ASP A 420 -26.48 6.03 -15.95
N GLN A 421 -26.98 6.45 -14.80
CA GLN A 421 -27.87 5.66 -13.93
C GLN A 421 -29.21 5.35 -14.58
#